data_27ab2c2cdbd11a11b8c3170f3a3fc8d4
#
_entry.id   27ab2c2cdbd11a11b8c3170f3a3fc8d4
#
_cell.length_a   1.000
_cell.length_b   1.000
_cell.length_c   1.000
_cell.angle_alpha   90.00
_cell.angle_beta   90.00
_cell.angle_gamma   90.00
#
_symmetry.space_group_name_H-M   'P 1'
#
loop_
_entity.id
_entity.type
_entity.pdbx_description
1 polymer ?
#
loop_
_entity_poly.entity_id
_entity_poly.type
_entity_poly.pdbx_seq_one_letter_code
_entity_poly.pdbx_strand_id
1 'polypeptide(L)'
;MSKLAAAVLGTTLVLAACKPTGSSPSSDIPAAMNQAAATLLKSKLLHSTSIAVVYRGKEFILHRGELEAGKANTPNDTTLYEIGSISKTFAGLLLAQAVLDGQAALDDPIQKYLAASYHNLQSDGEPIRLRHLITHTSNMPGMLPLQVNTVLEDFTAHGTPAKLNAAYANYGQQQFWQDLHSVSIKGPLGKDYAYSSAGTELIAHTLEKIYGKPYEVLLAQFVAREAGMHETQMGVTAKDAHRLAPGYHSDNPVISTPMPRLPWGASGNLKSTMPDMAKYLRLQLGTNPAVVESHKPLVRFKDDFSIGYFWNIGQNRQLGTHYVHHGGVPRAQSYVFIVPKYQLGVFIITNQSGAMTADAMENALTHIFDTAQAMEGVQ
;
A
#
# COMPACT_ATOMS: atom_id res chain seq x y z
N MET A 1 15.67 17.49 -0.76
CA MET A 1 14.64 16.50 -0.41
C MET A 1 15.14 15.74 0.81
N SER A 2 14.48 15.86 1.94
CA SER A 2 14.90 15.18 3.16
C SER A 2 14.69 13.68 2.99
N LYS A 3 15.66 12.87 3.42
CA LYS A 3 15.62 11.40 3.35
C LYS A 3 14.40 10.78 4.06
N LEU A 4 13.73 11.52 4.95
CA LEU A 4 12.56 11.07 5.70
C LEU A 4 11.24 11.13 4.90
N ALA A 5 11.02 12.15 4.09
CA ALA A 5 9.82 12.24 3.24
C ALA A 5 9.77 11.08 2.21
N ALA A 6 10.95 10.63 1.78
CA ALA A 6 11.08 9.46 0.92
C ALA A 6 10.70 8.14 1.65
N ALA A 7 10.92 8.00 2.96
CA ALA A 7 10.62 6.77 3.71
C ALA A 7 9.12 6.51 3.89
N VAL A 8 8.30 7.56 3.94
CA VAL A 8 6.84 7.42 4.09
C VAL A 8 6.14 7.33 2.73
N LEU A 9 6.77 7.87 1.68
CA LEU A 9 6.18 7.99 0.33
C LEU A 9 6.79 7.05 -0.71
N GLY A 10 7.44 5.98 -0.31
CA GLY A 10 7.98 5.00 -1.27
C GLY A 10 9.48 5.14 -1.49
N THR A 11 10.26 5.07 -0.42
CA THR A 11 11.67 4.73 -0.54
C THR A 11 11.80 3.34 -1.14
N THR A 12 12.65 3.25 -2.10
CA THR A 12 13.30 2.05 -2.57
C THR A 12 13.73 1.23 -1.35
N LEU A 13 12.88 0.30 -0.92
CA LEU A 13 13.32 -0.80 -0.08
C LEU A 13 14.25 -1.68 -0.93
N VAL A 14 15.48 -1.25 -1.09
CA VAL A 14 16.55 -2.21 -1.09
C VAL A 14 16.48 -2.75 0.34
N LEU A 15 15.88 -3.92 0.54
CA LEU A 15 16.25 -4.76 1.66
C LEU A 15 17.78 -4.89 1.55
N ALA A 16 18.50 -3.91 2.10
CA ALA A 16 19.91 -4.06 2.39
C ALA A 16 19.94 -5.38 3.13
N ALA A 17 20.65 -6.35 2.58
CA ALA A 17 20.71 -7.73 3.06
C ALA A 17 20.43 -7.74 4.55
N CYS A 18 19.23 -8.16 4.96
CA CYS A 18 18.83 -8.16 6.36
C CYS A 18 19.99 -8.83 7.09
N LYS A 19 20.70 -8.08 7.93
CA LYS A 19 21.74 -8.71 8.76
C LYS A 19 20.98 -9.76 9.55
N PRO A 20 21.33 -11.05 9.47
CA PRO A 20 20.65 -12.08 10.21
C PRO A 20 20.60 -11.61 11.67
N THR A 21 19.40 -11.41 12.20
CA THR A 21 19.24 -11.24 13.65
C THR A 21 19.77 -12.53 14.21
N GLY A 22 20.74 -12.50 15.14
CA GLY A 22 21.41 -13.70 15.65
C GLY A 22 20.50 -14.65 16.44
N SER A 23 19.20 -14.67 16.14
CA SER A 23 18.19 -15.59 16.66
C SER A 23 18.06 -16.78 15.69
N SER A 24 18.05 -17.99 16.22
CA SER A 24 17.76 -19.19 15.44
C SER A 24 16.36 -19.08 14.81
N PRO A 25 16.16 -19.60 13.57
CA PRO A 25 14.85 -19.69 12.96
C PRO A 25 13.84 -20.40 13.89
N SER A 26 12.59 -19.95 13.85
CA SER A 26 11.51 -20.59 14.60
C SER A 26 11.19 -21.99 14.06
N SER A 27 10.58 -22.83 14.87
CA SER A 27 10.17 -24.17 14.48
C SER A 27 9.10 -24.19 13.38
N ASP A 28 8.25 -23.17 13.32
CA ASP A 28 7.16 -23.05 12.37
C ASP A 28 6.69 -21.59 12.19
N ILE A 29 5.80 -21.36 11.24
CA ILE A 29 5.25 -20.03 10.92
C ILE A 29 4.53 -19.38 12.11
N PRO A 30 3.66 -20.07 12.89
CA PRO A 30 3.05 -19.47 14.07
C PRO A 30 4.06 -18.99 15.12
N ALA A 31 5.13 -19.73 15.36
CA ALA A 31 6.19 -19.33 16.27
C ALA A 31 6.94 -18.10 15.74
N ALA A 32 7.24 -18.06 14.44
CA ALA A 32 7.86 -16.91 13.79
C ALA A 32 6.99 -15.65 13.87
N MET A 33 5.68 -15.77 13.67
CA MET A 33 4.73 -14.67 13.83
C MET A 33 4.71 -14.14 15.27
N ASN A 34 4.76 -15.03 16.27
CA ASN A 34 4.84 -14.61 17.67
C ASN A 34 6.15 -13.87 17.98
N GLN A 35 7.28 -14.33 17.43
CA GLN A 35 8.57 -13.63 17.58
C GLN A 35 8.56 -12.27 16.89
N ALA A 36 7.99 -12.19 15.68
CA ALA A 36 7.84 -10.93 14.96
C ALA A 36 7.00 -9.93 15.76
N ALA A 37 5.85 -10.34 16.26
CA ALA A 37 5.00 -9.49 17.10
C ALA A 37 5.72 -9.07 18.40
N ALA A 38 6.39 -9.99 19.08
CA ALA A 38 7.15 -9.69 20.29
C ALA A 38 8.32 -8.72 20.03
N THR A 39 8.99 -8.85 18.87
CA THR A 39 10.06 -7.93 18.46
C THR A 39 9.51 -6.54 18.19
N LEU A 40 8.41 -6.43 17.47
CA LEU A 40 7.76 -5.16 17.14
C LEU A 40 7.28 -4.43 18.42
N LEU A 41 6.63 -5.14 19.33
CA LEU A 41 6.06 -4.59 20.56
C LEU A 41 7.10 -4.29 21.66
N LYS A 42 8.40 -4.51 21.42
CA LYS A 42 9.46 -3.96 22.28
C LYS A 42 9.55 -2.44 22.21
N SER A 43 9.12 -1.84 21.11
CA SER A 43 9.02 -0.39 20.99
C SER A 43 7.87 0.12 21.84
N LYS A 44 8.15 1.09 22.72
CA LYS A 44 7.12 1.69 23.59
C LYS A 44 6.05 2.46 22.83
N LEU A 45 6.31 2.82 21.56
CA LEU A 45 5.36 3.53 20.72
C LEU A 45 4.40 2.60 19.97
N LEU A 46 4.72 1.30 19.88
CA LEU A 46 3.93 0.33 19.12
C LEU A 46 3.02 -0.44 20.08
N HIS A 47 1.76 -0.07 20.13
CA HIS A 47 0.81 -0.62 21.08
C HIS A 47 0.18 -1.93 20.63
N SER A 48 -0.03 -2.10 19.34
CA SER A 48 -0.61 -3.33 18.77
C SER A 48 -0.06 -3.66 17.40
N THR A 49 -0.12 -4.93 17.07
CA THR A 49 0.15 -5.44 15.72
C THR A 49 -0.78 -6.57 15.38
N SER A 50 -1.12 -6.67 14.09
CA SER A 50 -1.79 -7.84 13.52
C SER A 50 -1.00 -8.33 12.31
N ILE A 51 -0.87 -9.65 12.20
CA ILE A 51 -0.08 -10.31 11.15
C ILE A 51 -0.95 -11.38 10.51
N ALA A 52 -1.07 -11.37 9.19
CA ALA A 52 -1.63 -12.47 8.40
C ALA A 52 -0.51 -13.09 7.55
N VAL A 53 -0.43 -14.40 7.55
CA VAL A 53 0.51 -15.17 6.73
C VAL A 53 -0.24 -16.23 5.96
N VAL A 54 0.04 -16.34 4.67
CA VAL A 54 -0.30 -17.49 3.85
C VAL A 54 1.01 -18.19 3.50
N TYR A 55 1.15 -19.44 3.90
CA TYR A 55 2.32 -20.26 3.62
C TYR A 55 1.89 -21.61 3.06
N ARG A 56 2.27 -21.90 1.80
CA ARG A 56 1.92 -23.16 1.12
C ARG A 56 0.42 -23.48 1.23
N GLY A 57 -0.42 -22.46 1.00
CA GLY A 57 -1.88 -22.54 1.02
C GLY A 57 -2.53 -22.55 2.42
N LYS A 58 -1.75 -22.62 3.50
CA LYS A 58 -2.27 -22.51 4.87
C LYS A 58 -2.28 -21.05 5.32
N GLU A 59 -3.37 -20.65 5.99
CA GLU A 59 -3.55 -19.30 6.52
C GLU A 59 -3.31 -19.28 8.04
N PHE A 60 -2.64 -18.23 8.49
CA PHE A 60 -2.37 -17.95 9.90
C PHE A 60 -2.65 -16.49 10.18
N ILE A 61 -3.37 -16.20 11.25
CA ILE A 61 -3.65 -14.83 11.71
C ILE A 61 -3.22 -14.70 13.17
N LEU A 62 -2.59 -13.60 13.49
CA LEU A 62 -2.14 -13.27 14.84
C LEU A 62 -2.47 -11.83 15.17
N HIS A 63 -3.03 -11.61 16.36
CA HIS A 63 -3.25 -10.29 16.95
C HIS A 63 -2.50 -10.21 18.28
N ARG A 64 -1.82 -9.09 18.56
CA ARG A 64 -1.07 -8.86 19.78
C ARG A 64 -1.13 -7.40 20.22
N GLY A 65 -1.04 -7.19 21.53
CA GLY A 65 -1.06 -5.86 22.13
C GLY A 65 -2.47 -5.31 22.32
N GLU A 66 -2.57 -4.00 22.47
CA GLU A 66 -3.80 -3.28 22.75
C GLU A 66 -3.99 -2.16 21.72
N LEU A 67 -5.20 -1.96 21.22
CA LEU A 67 -5.49 -0.86 20.30
C LEU A 67 -5.34 0.51 21.00
N GLU A 68 -5.65 0.55 22.27
CA GLU A 68 -5.44 1.71 23.14
C GLU A 68 -4.72 1.27 24.41
N ALA A 69 -3.63 1.95 24.74
CA ALA A 69 -2.80 1.60 25.89
C ALA A 69 -3.61 1.53 27.18
N GLY A 70 -3.50 0.42 27.91
CA GLY A 70 -4.15 0.18 29.20
C GLY A 70 -5.65 -0.14 29.15
N LYS A 71 -6.21 -0.36 27.94
CA LYS A 71 -7.65 -0.68 27.81
C LYS A 71 -7.95 -2.16 27.57
N ALA A 72 -6.94 -3.02 27.51
CA ALA A 72 -7.09 -4.45 27.26
C ALA A 72 -7.95 -4.79 26.00
N ASN A 73 -7.98 -3.89 25.02
CA ASN A 73 -8.73 -4.01 23.77
C ASN A 73 -7.84 -4.56 22.65
N THR A 74 -7.45 -5.82 22.74
CA THR A 74 -6.66 -6.52 21.73
C THR A 74 -7.40 -6.50 20.39
N PRO A 75 -6.71 -6.21 19.26
CA PRO A 75 -7.30 -6.36 17.93
C PRO A 75 -7.81 -7.79 17.71
N ASN A 76 -8.75 -7.94 16.79
CA ASN A 76 -9.34 -9.25 16.44
C ASN A 76 -9.70 -9.31 14.94
N ASP A 77 -10.25 -10.44 14.50
CA ASP A 77 -10.60 -10.69 13.09
C ASP A 77 -11.62 -9.72 12.51
N THR A 78 -12.39 -9.01 13.35
CA THR A 78 -13.36 -7.99 12.90
C THR A 78 -12.80 -6.57 12.91
N THR A 79 -11.58 -6.36 13.42
CA THR A 79 -10.93 -5.05 13.45
C THR A 79 -10.66 -4.56 12.03
N LEU A 80 -11.17 -3.37 11.71
CA LEU A 80 -10.91 -2.69 10.44
C LEU A 80 -9.67 -1.82 10.57
N TYR A 81 -8.72 -2.00 9.68
CA TYR A 81 -7.51 -1.21 9.59
C TYR A 81 -7.46 -0.37 8.33
N GLU A 82 -6.96 0.85 8.43
CA GLU A 82 -6.57 1.65 7.28
C GLU A 82 -5.26 1.10 6.70
N ILE A 83 -5.31 0.45 5.53
CA ILE A 83 -4.13 -0.22 4.95
C ILE A 83 -3.22 0.73 4.14
N GLY A 84 -3.59 2.01 4.05
CA GLY A 84 -2.79 3.03 3.40
C GLY A 84 -2.51 2.72 1.94
N SER A 85 -1.30 3.00 1.51
CA SER A 85 -0.88 2.88 0.10
C SER A 85 -0.92 1.46 -0.47
N ILE A 86 -1.13 0.42 0.34
CA ILE A 86 -1.44 -0.92 -0.18
C ILE A 86 -2.70 -0.88 -1.06
N SER A 87 -3.61 0.10 -0.84
CA SER A 87 -4.74 0.39 -1.73
C SER A 87 -4.36 0.50 -3.21
N LYS A 88 -3.14 0.97 -3.52
CA LYS A 88 -2.65 1.11 -4.89
C LYS A 88 -2.51 -0.21 -5.63
N THR A 89 -2.12 -1.27 -4.91
CA THR A 89 -1.96 -2.60 -5.51
C THR A 89 -3.31 -3.17 -5.97
N PHE A 90 -4.40 -2.78 -5.32
CA PHE A 90 -5.76 -3.13 -5.75
C PHE A 90 -6.16 -2.36 -7.02
N ALA A 91 -5.81 -1.09 -7.12
CA ALA A 91 -6.04 -0.31 -8.35
C ALA A 91 -5.21 -0.85 -9.52
N GLY A 92 -3.96 -1.23 -9.26
CA GLY A 92 -3.08 -1.90 -10.22
C GLY A 92 -3.66 -3.22 -10.71
N LEU A 93 -4.21 -4.03 -9.83
CA LEU A 93 -4.83 -5.31 -10.16
C LEU A 93 -6.10 -5.12 -11.03
N LEU A 94 -6.93 -4.12 -10.73
CA LEU A 94 -8.10 -3.78 -11.56
C LEU A 94 -7.68 -3.27 -12.95
N LEU A 95 -6.60 -2.49 -13.04
CA LEU A 95 -6.08 -2.05 -14.33
C LEU A 95 -5.49 -3.21 -15.12
N ALA A 96 -4.80 -4.15 -14.46
CA ALA A 96 -4.32 -5.37 -15.11
C ALA A 96 -5.47 -6.18 -15.70
N GLN A 97 -6.61 -6.29 -15.00
CA GLN A 97 -7.83 -6.90 -15.54
C GLN A 97 -8.33 -6.14 -16.76
N ALA A 98 -8.42 -4.81 -16.71
CA ALA A 98 -8.86 -3.99 -17.84
C ALA A 98 -7.96 -4.14 -19.08
N VAL A 99 -6.66 -4.31 -18.88
CA VAL A 99 -5.70 -4.59 -19.95
C VAL A 99 -5.95 -5.98 -20.57
N LEU A 100 -6.16 -7.00 -19.75
CA LEU A 100 -6.48 -8.35 -20.23
C LEU A 100 -7.82 -8.41 -20.98
N ASP A 101 -8.81 -7.63 -20.54
CA ASP A 101 -10.12 -7.52 -21.18
C ASP A 101 -10.06 -6.71 -22.50
N GLY A 102 -8.88 -6.17 -22.88
CA GLY A 102 -8.72 -5.32 -24.05
C GLY A 102 -9.40 -3.95 -23.94
N GLN A 103 -9.82 -3.55 -22.74
CA GLN A 103 -10.50 -2.27 -22.49
C GLN A 103 -9.51 -1.10 -22.32
N ALA A 104 -8.25 -1.40 -22.00
CA ALA A 104 -7.17 -0.45 -21.86
C ALA A 104 -5.87 -1.01 -22.43
N ALA A 105 -4.98 -0.11 -22.87
CA ALA A 105 -3.60 -0.43 -23.17
C ALA A 105 -2.67 0.41 -22.29
N LEU A 106 -1.55 -0.16 -21.80
CA LEU A 106 -0.60 0.58 -20.98
C LEU A 106 -0.03 1.81 -21.68
N ASP A 107 -0.02 1.80 -23.02
CA ASP A 107 0.45 2.91 -23.84
C ASP A 107 -0.65 3.93 -24.19
N ASP A 108 -1.87 3.72 -23.74
CA ASP A 108 -2.93 4.71 -23.90
C ASP A 108 -2.54 6.02 -23.20
N PRO A 109 -2.62 7.18 -23.88
CA PRO A 109 -2.47 8.47 -23.23
C PRO A 109 -3.62 8.68 -22.23
N ILE A 110 -3.31 9.24 -21.07
CA ILE A 110 -4.34 9.48 -20.02
C ILE A 110 -5.48 10.36 -20.56
N GLN A 111 -5.19 11.27 -21.49
CA GLN A 111 -6.17 12.15 -22.10
C GLN A 111 -7.34 11.40 -22.78
N LYS A 112 -7.14 10.15 -23.22
CA LYS A 112 -8.20 9.28 -23.78
C LYS A 112 -9.36 9.07 -22.79
N TYR A 113 -9.09 9.15 -21.50
CA TYR A 113 -10.04 8.85 -20.43
C TYR A 113 -10.57 10.11 -19.73
N LEU A 114 -10.06 11.30 -20.08
CA LEU A 114 -10.45 12.57 -19.47
C LEU A 114 -11.49 13.29 -20.29
N ALA A 115 -12.50 13.86 -19.62
CA ALA A 115 -13.58 14.59 -20.31
C ALA A 115 -13.13 15.97 -20.82
N ALA A 116 -12.27 16.67 -20.05
CA ALA A 116 -11.70 17.95 -20.44
C ALA A 116 -10.30 17.76 -21.04
N SER A 117 -9.84 18.77 -21.80
CA SER A 117 -8.49 18.79 -22.34
C SER A 117 -7.49 19.27 -21.29
N TYR A 118 -6.45 18.46 -21.06
CA TYR A 118 -5.36 18.76 -20.12
C TYR A 118 -4.03 18.76 -20.89
N HIS A 119 -3.76 19.85 -21.61
CA HIS A 119 -2.53 20.01 -22.42
C HIS A 119 -1.25 20.00 -21.58
N ASN A 120 -1.38 20.20 -20.27
CA ASN A 120 -0.28 20.18 -19.32
C ASN A 120 0.13 18.75 -18.88
N LEU A 121 -0.65 17.71 -19.19
CA LEU A 121 -0.33 16.31 -18.86
C LEU A 121 0.59 15.67 -19.91
N GLN A 122 1.68 16.33 -20.19
CA GLN A 122 2.72 15.93 -21.13
C GLN A 122 4.08 16.53 -20.74
N SER A 123 5.15 15.99 -21.27
CA SER A 123 6.49 16.56 -21.20
C SER A 123 7.16 16.45 -22.56
N ASP A 124 7.72 17.56 -23.08
CA ASP A 124 8.40 17.62 -24.37
C ASP A 124 7.57 17.04 -25.55
N GLY A 125 6.25 17.24 -25.50
CA GLY A 125 5.31 16.73 -26.52
C GLY A 125 4.86 15.28 -26.32
N GLU A 126 5.48 14.54 -25.39
CA GLU A 126 5.07 13.18 -25.03
C GLU A 126 3.95 13.21 -23.97
N PRO A 127 2.78 12.58 -24.23
CA PRO A 127 1.69 12.54 -23.26
C PRO A 127 1.98 11.58 -22.12
N ILE A 128 1.46 11.88 -20.93
CA ILE A 128 1.40 10.88 -19.85
C ILE A 128 0.53 9.71 -20.30
N ARG A 129 1.06 8.50 -20.17
CA ARG A 129 0.39 7.23 -20.48
C ARG A 129 0.05 6.47 -19.21
N LEU A 130 -0.86 5.49 -19.28
CA LEU A 130 -1.22 4.66 -18.11
C LEU A 130 0.00 3.99 -17.49
N ARG A 131 0.95 3.51 -18.32
CA ARG A 131 2.22 2.93 -17.81
C ARG A 131 3.00 3.89 -16.92
N HIS A 132 3.05 5.18 -17.26
CA HIS A 132 3.77 6.17 -16.46
C HIS A 132 3.12 6.38 -15.10
N LEU A 133 1.80 6.31 -15.02
CA LEU A 133 1.05 6.46 -13.76
C LEU A 133 1.27 5.27 -12.83
N ILE A 134 1.14 4.03 -13.35
CA ILE A 134 1.23 2.81 -12.53
C ILE A 134 2.65 2.39 -12.16
N THR A 135 3.66 3.02 -12.75
CA THR A 135 5.06 2.82 -12.43
C THR A 135 5.68 3.99 -11.67
N HIS A 136 4.87 5.02 -11.36
CA HIS A 136 5.35 6.24 -10.73
C HIS A 136 6.46 6.95 -11.50
N THR A 137 6.34 6.98 -12.82
CA THR A 137 7.32 7.64 -13.72
C THR A 137 6.68 8.74 -14.58
N SER A 138 5.52 9.23 -14.15
CA SER A 138 4.77 10.30 -14.82
C SER A 138 5.22 11.72 -14.45
N ASN A 139 6.10 11.85 -13.47
CA ASN A 139 6.52 13.14 -12.88
C ASN A 139 5.34 13.99 -12.35
N MET A 140 4.20 13.36 -12.09
CA MET A 140 3.08 14.02 -11.42
C MET A 140 3.43 14.33 -9.96
N PRO A 141 2.83 15.38 -9.36
CA PRO A 141 3.03 15.66 -7.94
C PRO A 141 2.62 14.47 -7.08
N GLY A 142 3.25 14.35 -5.91
CA GLY A 142 2.93 13.29 -4.94
C GLY A 142 1.46 13.28 -4.56
N MET A 143 0.92 14.46 -4.27
CA MET A 143 -0.47 14.67 -3.85
C MET A 143 -1.09 15.88 -4.55
N LEU A 144 -2.41 15.89 -4.64
CA LEU A 144 -3.25 17.05 -4.86
C LEU A 144 -4.24 17.16 -3.69
N PRO A 145 -4.53 18.37 -3.16
CA PRO A 145 -3.99 19.66 -3.59
C PRO A 145 -2.49 19.80 -3.29
N LEU A 146 -1.79 20.65 -4.06
CA LEU A 146 -0.31 20.75 -4.03
C LEU A 146 0.27 21.07 -2.65
N GLN A 147 -0.44 21.86 -1.84
CA GLN A 147 0.03 22.21 -0.47
C GLN A 147 0.21 20.99 0.44
N VAL A 148 -0.44 19.87 0.15
CA VAL A 148 -0.28 18.63 0.93
C VAL A 148 1.15 18.10 0.83
N ASN A 149 1.83 18.31 -0.29
CA ASN A 149 3.22 17.85 -0.44
C ASN A 149 4.14 18.51 0.59
N THR A 150 3.95 19.82 0.87
CA THR A 150 4.70 20.52 1.93
C THR A 150 4.36 20.00 3.33
N VAL A 151 3.08 19.67 3.59
CA VAL A 151 2.69 19.06 4.87
C VAL A 151 3.40 17.71 5.07
N LEU A 152 3.58 16.94 3.99
CA LEU A 152 4.20 15.61 4.04
C LEU A 152 5.75 15.66 4.10
N GLU A 153 6.39 16.81 3.85
CA GLU A 153 7.85 16.97 4.05
C GLU A 153 8.26 16.72 5.51
N ASP A 154 7.40 17.08 6.47
CA ASP A 154 7.54 16.72 7.88
C ASP A 154 6.36 15.82 8.30
N PHE A 155 6.33 14.62 7.74
CA PHE A 155 5.26 13.65 8.02
C PHE A 155 5.14 13.34 9.51
N THR A 156 6.24 13.32 10.25
CA THR A 156 6.25 12.93 11.66
C THR A 156 5.88 14.05 12.64
N ALA A 157 5.66 15.27 12.18
CA ALA A 157 5.16 16.33 13.05
C ALA A 157 3.77 16.00 13.62
N HIS A 158 3.57 16.26 14.92
CA HIS A 158 2.30 15.98 15.61
C HIS A 158 1.08 16.61 14.94
N GLY A 159 1.27 17.76 14.30
CA GLY A 159 0.20 18.49 13.61
C GLY A 159 -0.13 17.96 12.22
N THR A 160 0.65 17.04 11.67
CA THR A 160 0.46 16.53 10.29
C THR A 160 -0.91 15.91 10.06
N PRO A 161 -1.45 15.04 10.93
CA PRO A 161 -2.79 14.49 10.73
C PRO A 161 -3.88 15.56 10.65
N ALA A 162 -3.83 16.57 11.52
CA ALA A 162 -4.81 17.66 11.51
C ALA A 162 -4.70 18.53 10.25
N LYS A 163 -3.47 18.84 9.81
CA LYS A 163 -3.23 19.60 8.57
C LYS A 163 -3.71 18.84 7.33
N LEU A 164 -3.51 17.52 7.26
CA LEU A 164 -4.04 16.66 6.20
C LEU A 164 -5.56 16.70 6.17
N ASN A 165 -6.20 16.50 7.31
CA ASN A 165 -7.66 16.55 7.41
C ASN A 165 -8.21 17.93 7.02
N ALA A 166 -7.57 19.02 7.42
CA ALA A 166 -7.96 20.36 7.02
C ALA A 166 -7.82 20.58 5.50
N ALA A 167 -6.74 20.08 4.88
CA ALA A 167 -6.52 20.21 3.45
C ALA A 167 -7.55 19.46 2.61
N TYR A 168 -8.07 18.34 3.12
CA TYR A 168 -9.03 17.50 2.41
C TYR A 168 -10.50 17.70 2.87
N ALA A 169 -10.78 18.58 3.84
CA ALA A 169 -12.12 18.75 4.42
C ALA A 169 -13.21 19.02 3.37
N ASN A 170 -12.88 19.79 2.32
CA ASN A 170 -13.78 20.11 1.21
C ASN A 170 -13.15 19.78 -0.16
N TYR A 171 -12.22 18.83 -0.19
CA TYR A 171 -11.48 18.46 -1.37
C TYR A 171 -12.03 17.17 -1.97
N GLY A 172 -12.80 17.31 -3.03
CA GLY A 172 -13.39 16.19 -3.75
C GLY A 172 -12.88 16.13 -5.21
N GLN A 173 -13.58 15.34 -6.02
CA GLN A 173 -13.23 15.17 -7.43
C GLN A 173 -13.26 16.51 -8.21
N GLN A 174 -14.22 17.38 -7.90
CA GLN A 174 -14.31 18.68 -8.58
C GLN A 174 -13.07 19.55 -8.36
N GLN A 175 -12.60 19.67 -7.12
CA GLN A 175 -11.38 20.41 -6.79
C GLN A 175 -10.14 19.74 -7.38
N PHE A 176 -10.09 18.40 -7.38
CA PHE A 176 -9.01 17.67 -8.03
C PHE A 176 -8.89 18.01 -9.52
N TRP A 177 -10.02 18.08 -10.26
CA TRP A 177 -10.00 18.47 -11.66
C TRP A 177 -9.54 19.90 -11.87
N GLN A 178 -9.92 20.82 -10.99
CA GLN A 178 -9.44 22.22 -11.04
C GLN A 178 -7.93 22.30 -10.82
N ASP A 179 -7.43 21.61 -9.79
CA ASP A 179 -5.99 21.61 -9.46
C ASP A 179 -5.16 20.93 -10.54
N LEU A 180 -5.72 19.91 -11.21
CA LEU A 180 -5.02 19.19 -12.27
C LEU A 180 -4.60 20.10 -13.44
N HIS A 181 -5.35 21.17 -13.74
CA HIS A 181 -4.96 22.19 -14.71
C HIS A 181 -3.69 22.96 -14.32
N SER A 182 -3.40 23.03 -13.03
CA SER A 182 -2.24 23.75 -12.49
C SER A 182 -1.00 22.88 -12.36
N VAL A 183 -1.11 21.56 -12.61
CA VAL A 183 0.02 20.64 -12.54
C VAL A 183 1.02 20.96 -13.66
N SER A 184 2.31 20.97 -13.30
CA SER A 184 3.41 21.13 -14.26
C SER A 184 4.26 19.87 -14.28
N ILE A 185 4.30 19.22 -15.42
CA ILE A 185 5.12 18.02 -15.64
C ILE A 185 6.48 18.47 -16.18
N LYS A 186 7.56 18.05 -15.52
CA LYS A 186 8.92 18.41 -15.91
C LYS A 186 9.79 17.17 -15.98
N GLY A 187 10.69 17.13 -16.97
CA GLY A 187 11.64 16.04 -17.19
C GLY A 187 11.05 14.88 -17.99
N PRO A 188 11.89 13.92 -18.37
CA PRO A 188 11.51 12.81 -19.24
C PRO A 188 10.51 11.87 -18.55
N LEU A 189 9.47 11.47 -19.27
CA LEU A 189 8.52 10.46 -18.79
C LEU A 189 9.13 9.05 -18.88
N GLY A 190 8.72 8.17 -17.95
CA GLY A 190 9.11 6.76 -17.96
C GLY A 190 10.54 6.47 -17.44
N LYS A 191 11.27 7.47 -16.94
CA LYS A 191 12.68 7.31 -16.51
C LYS A 191 12.87 7.40 -15.01
N ASP A 192 12.46 8.50 -14.42
CA ASP A 192 12.72 8.78 -13.02
C ASP A 192 11.55 8.35 -12.14
N TYR A 193 11.86 7.80 -10.98
CA TYR A 193 10.85 7.42 -10.00
C TYR A 193 10.37 8.66 -9.25
N ALA A 194 9.09 8.96 -9.39
CA ALA A 194 8.40 10.05 -8.70
C ALA A 194 7.05 9.55 -8.16
N TYR A 195 7.07 9.03 -6.92
CA TYR A 195 5.87 8.47 -6.30
C TYR A 195 4.71 9.47 -6.30
N SER A 196 3.56 9.06 -6.85
CA SER A 196 2.39 9.91 -7.00
C SER A 196 1.10 9.21 -6.62
N SER A 197 0.48 9.68 -5.55
CA SER A 197 -0.90 9.34 -5.20
C SER A 197 -1.89 10.02 -6.13
N ALA A 198 -1.59 11.26 -6.58
CA ALA A 198 -2.43 11.95 -7.57
C ALA A 198 -2.53 11.15 -8.88
N GLY A 199 -1.43 10.53 -9.33
CA GLY A 199 -1.44 9.61 -10.48
C GLY A 199 -2.31 8.38 -10.24
N THR A 200 -2.35 7.85 -9.02
CA THR A 200 -3.22 6.71 -8.68
C THR A 200 -4.70 7.08 -8.69
N GLU A 201 -5.05 8.28 -8.24
CA GLU A 201 -6.44 8.78 -8.33
C GLU A 201 -6.89 8.88 -9.80
N LEU A 202 -6.00 9.27 -10.74
CA LEU A 202 -6.29 9.24 -12.19
C LEU A 202 -6.50 7.81 -12.72
N ILE A 203 -5.78 6.81 -12.21
CA ILE A 203 -6.03 5.40 -12.57
C ILE A 203 -7.43 4.96 -12.11
N ALA A 204 -7.85 5.35 -10.90
CA ALA A 204 -9.20 5.05 -10.43
C ALA A 204 -10.28 5.68 -11.34
N HIS A 205 -10.10 6.95 -11.72
CA HIS A 205 -10.99 7.61 -12.68
C HIS A 205 -11.00 6.89 -14.03
N THR A 206 -9.83 6.47 -14.53
CA THR A 206 -9.73 5.70 -15.77
C THR A 206 -10.58 4.43 -15.72
N LEU A 207 -10.51 3.71 -14.59
CA LEU A 207 -11.33 2.51 -14.38
C LEU A 207 -12.83 2.82 -14.34
N GLU A 208 -13.24 3.94 -13.73
CA GLU A 208 -14.64 4.41 -13.77
C GLU A 208 -15.10 4.64 -15.22
N LYS A 209 -14.25 5.26 -16.03
CA LYS A 209 -14.57 5.52 -17.46
C LYS A 209 -14.67 4.23 -18.27
N ILE A 210 -13.79 3.27 -18.02
CA ILE A 210 -13.79 1.97 -18.71
C ILE A 210 -15.05 1.17 -18.39
N TYR A 211 -15.39 1.06 -17.10
CA TYR A 211 -16.46 0.15 -16.65
C TYR A 211 -17.81 0.83 -16.38
N GLY A 212 -17.89 2.16 -16.46
CA GLY A 212 -19.12 2.93 -16.27
C GLY A 212 -19.70 2.85 -14.85
N LYS A 213 -18.89 2.59 -13.84
CA LYS A 213 -19.28 2.46 -12.43
C LYS A 213 -18.31 3.21 -11.52
N PRO A 214 -18.75 3.71 -10.34
CA PRO A 214 -17.85 4.28 -9.35
C PRO A 214 -16.73 3.30 -8.95
N TYR A 215 -15.51 3.81 -8.79
CA TYR A 215 -14.32 2.99 -8.48
C TYR A 215 -14.52 2.14 -7.21
N GLU A 216 -15.13 2.71 -6.18
CA GLU A 216 -15.44 2.00 -4.94
C GLU A 216 -16.33 0.76 -5.19
N VAL A 217 -17.32 0.88 -6.07
CA VAL A 217 -18.22 -0.24 -6.44
C VAL A 217 -17.47 -1.28 -7.28
N LEU A 218 -16.66 -0.83 -8.24
CA LEU A 218 -15.84 -1.73 -9.06
C LEU A 218 -14.91 -2.57 -8.20
N LEU A 219 -14.20 -1.91 -7.29
CA LEU A 219 -13.26 -2.58 -6.42
C LEU A 219 -13.94 -3.59 -5.51
N ALA A 220 -15.01 -3.19 -4.81
CA ALA A 220 -15.76 -4.09 -3.93
C ALA A 220 -16.28 -5.32 -4.67
N GLN A 221 -16.86 -5.14 -5.87
CA GLN A 221 -17.32 -6.25 -6.70
C GLN A 221 -16.19 -7.16 -7.16
N PHE A 222 -15.05 -6.58 -7.54
CA PHE A 222 -13.89 -7.34 -8.01
C PHE A 222 -13.29 -8.20 -6.90
N VAL A 223 -12.96 -7.61 -5.75
CA VAL A 223 -12.32 -8.36 -4.66
C VAL A 223 -13.26 -9.37 -4.00
N ALA A 224 -14.57 -9.08 -3.96
CA ALA A 224 -15.56 -10.04 -3.49
C ALA A 224 -15.63 -11.27 -4.41
N ARG A 225 -15.62 -11.07 -5.75
CA ARG A 225 -15.67 -12.14 -6.74
C ARG A 225 -14.37 -12.94 -6.78
N GLU A 226 -13.23 -12.28 -6.86
CA GLU A 226 -11.93 -12.93 -7.10
C GLU A 226 -11.32 -13.55 -5.84
N ALA A 227 -11.60 -12.99 -4.66
CA ALA A 227 -10.98 -13.42 -3.41
C ALA A 227 -11.97 -13.69 -2.27
N GLY A 228 -13.25 -13.40 -2.42
CA GLY A 228 -14.22 -13.49 -1.33
C GLY A 228 -14.01 -12.47 -0.22
N MET A 229 -13.43 -11.31 -0.54
CA MET A 229 -13.19 -10.21 0.40
C MET A 229 -14.45 -9.35 0.50
N HIS A 230 -15.19 -9.49 1.58
CA HIS A 230 -16.47 -8.79 1.78
C HIS A 230 -16.38 -7.66 2.82
N GLU A 231 -15.29 -7.61 3.58
CA GLU A 231 -15.05 -6.63 4.64
C GLU A 231 -14.07 -5.50 4.20
N THR A 232 -13.58 -5.58 2.96
CA THR A 232 -12.66 -4.57 2.40
C THR A 232 -13.43 -3.45 1.72
N GLN A 233 -13.26 -2.21 2.21
CA GLN A 233 -14.11 -1.07 1.85
C GLN A 233 -13.36 0.27 1.88
N MET A 234 -13.86 1.26 1.12
CA MET A 234 -13.31 2.62 1.12
C MET A 234 -13.78 3.47 2.29
N GLY A 235 -15.05 3.41 2.60
CA GLY A 235 -15.70 4.13 3.69
C GLY A 235 -16.12 3.18 4.81
N VAL A 236 -16.13 3.66 6.05
CA VAL A 236 -16.66 2.93 7.18
C VAL A 236 -18.06 3.47 7.50
N THR A 237 -19.05 2.58 7.53
CA THR A 237 -20.41 2.96 7.89
C THR A 237 -20.51 3.32 9.38
N ALA A 238 -21.54 4.08 9.79
CA ALA A 238 -21.77 4.39 11.20
C ALA A 238 -21.91 3.10 12.04
N LYS A 239 -22.47 2.04 11.46
CA LYS A 239 -22.60 0.72 12.11
C LYS A 239 -21.24 0.09 12.41
N ASP A 240 -20.27 0.27 11.51
CA ASP A 240 -18.94 -0.36 11.59
C ASP A 240 -17.88 0.57 12.21
N ALA A 241 -18.24 1.80 12.56
CA ALA A 241 -17.29 2.79 13.08
C ALA A 241 -16.55 2.30 14.35
N HIS A 242 -17.19 1.49 15.19
CA HIS A 242 -16.61 0.91 16.39
C HIS A 242 -15.54 -0.16 16.09
N ARG A 243 -15.53 -0.71 14.88
CA ARG A 243 -14.55 -1.71 14.42
C ARG A 243 -13.26 -1.06 13.90
N LEU A 244 -13.30 0.24 13.58
CA LEU A 244 -12.16 0.93 13.01
C LEU A 244 -11.08 1.15 14.06
N ALA A 245 -9.92 0.54 13.87
CA ALA A 245 -8.81 0.62 14.79
C ALA A 245 -8.44 2.08 15.09
N PRO A 246 -8.46 2.52 16.37
CA PRO A 246 -7.80 3.75 16.75
C PRO A 246 -6.29 3.61 16.52
N GLY A 247 -5.58 4.73 16.40
CA GLY A 247 -4.13 4.67 16.21
C GLY A 247 -3.44 5.98 16.51
N TYR A 248 -2.13 5.94 16.52
CA TYR A 248 -1.27 7.01 17.02
C TYR A 248 -0.33 7.52 15.93
N HIS A 249 0.07 8.76 16.06
CA HIS A 249 0.97 9.42 15.12
C HIS A 249 2.24 9.91 15.82
N SER A 250 3.39 9.52 15.29
CA SER A 250 4.69 9.87 15.87
C SER A 250 4.81 9.38 17.31
N ASP A 251 5.33 10.18 18.23
CA ASP A 251 5.39 9.93 19.67
C ASP A 251 4.24 10.61 20.44
N ASN A 252 3.20 11.05 19.74
CA ASN A 252 2.04 11.67 20.36
C ASN A 252 1.16 10.62 21.03
N PRO A 253 0.93 10.69 22.35
CA PRO A 253 0.09 9.71 23.06
C PRO A 253 -1.41 9.87 22.78
N VAL A 254 -1.81 10.91 22.05
CA VAL A 254 -3.21 11.17 21.70
C VAL A 254 -3.56 10.39 20.43
N ILE A 255 -4.76 9.77 20.42
CA ILE A 255 -5.29 9.10 19.24
C ILE A 255 -5.36 10.09 18.07
N SER A 256 -4.76 9.71 16.97
CA SER A 256 -4.72 10.51 15.74
C SER A 256 -6.04 10.44 14.97
N THR A 257 -6.31 11.46 14.17
CA THR A 257 -7.41 11.45 13.22
C THR A 257 -7.17 10.41 12.12
N PRO A 258 -8.24 9.80 11.56
CA PRO A 258 -8.12 8.88 10.43
C PRO A 258 -7.61 9.60 9.16
N MET A 259 -7.20 8.81 8.17
CA MET A 259 -6.88 9.33 6.84
C MET A 259 -8.10 10.04 6.25
N PRO A 260 -7.97 11.30 5.80
CA PRO A 260 -9.09 11.99 5.13
C PRO A 260 -9.49 11.27 3.84
N ARG A 261 -10.74 11.49 3.41
CA ARG A 261 -11.22 10.96 2.15
C ARG A 261 -10.50 11.62 0.98
N LEU A 262 -9.88 10.82 0.14
CA LEU A 262 -9.28 11.25 -1.13
C LEU A 262 -10.34 11.18 -2.25
N PRO A 263 -10.15 11.88 -3.39
CA PRO A 263 -11.17 12.01 -4.44
C PRO A 263 -11.79 10.69 -4.93
N TRP A 264 -10.99 9.67 -5.14
CA TRP A 264 -11.43 8.29 -5.44
C TRP A 264 -11.03 7.30 -4.36
N GLY A 265 -10.09 7.66 -3.51
CA GLY A 265 -9.60 6.83 -2.42
C GLY A 265 -8.65 5.71 -2.82
N ALA A 266 -8.32 5.59 -4.10
CA ALA A 266 -7.50 4.50 -4.63
C ALA A 266 -6.07 4.51 -4.10
N SER A 267 -5.56 5.67 -3.73
CA SER A 267 -4.18 5.82 -3.30
C SER A 267 -3.94 5.54 -1.82
N GLY A 268 -5.01 5.42 -0.98
CA GLY A 268 -4.78 5.22 0.45
C GLY A 268 -6.01 5.03 1.35
N ASN A 269 -7.22 4.98 0.83
CA ASN A 269 -8.41 4.96 1.68
C ASN A 269 -9.00 3.58 1.96
N LEU A 270 -8.45 2.48 1.45
CA LEU A 270 -8.98 1.17 1.77
C LEU A 270 -8.83 0.83 3.26
N LYS A 271 -9.88 0.24 3.79
CA LYS A 271 -9.90 -0.42 5.08
C LYS A 271 -10.14 -1.90 4.85
N SER A 272 -9.45 -2.73 5.62
CA SER A 272 -9.59 -4.18 5.51
C SER A 272 -9.45 -4.85 6.88
N THR A 273 -9.89 -6.09 6.98
CA THR A 273 -9.67 -6.96 8.14
C THR A 273 -8.52 -7.94 7.86
N MET A 274 -7.97 -8.56 8.91
CA MET A 274 -6.92 -9.56 8.73
C MET A 274 -7.39 -10.79 7.93
N PRO A 275 -8.62 -11.33 8.14
CA PRO A 275 -9.13 -12.41 7.29
C PRO A 275 -9.23 -12.04 5.82
N ASP A 276 -9.67 -10.82 5.48
CA ASP A 276 -9.71 -10.39 4.09
C ASP A 276 -8.30 -10.18 3.51
N MET A 277 -7.36 -9.66 4.29
CA MET A 277 -5.97 -9.56 3.85
C MET A 277 -5.32 -10.94 3.64
N ALA A 278 -5.64 -11.96 4.44
CA ALA A 278 -5.22 -13.34 4.18
C ALA A 278 -5.75 -13.86 2.84
N LYS A 279 -7.02 -13.58 2.51
CA LYS A 279 -7.60 -13.89 1.20
C LYS A 279 -6.89 -13.14 0.06
N TYR A 280 -6.52 -11.86 0.28
CA TYR A 280 -5.73 -11.10 -0.67
C TYR A 280 -4.37 -11.72 -0.92
N LEU A 281 -3.65 -12.13 0.15
CA LEU A 281 -2.38 -12.83 0.01
C LEU A 281 -2.52 -14.13 -0.80
N ARG A 282 -3.56 -14.90 -0.55
CA ARG A 282 -3.84 -16.13 -1.31
C ARG A 282 -4.12 -15.83 -2.79
N LEU A 283 -4.91 -14.80 -3.10
CA LEU A 283 -5.14 -14.34 -4.47
C LEU A 283 -3.81 -13.99 -5.14
N GLN A 284 -2.95 -13.21 -4.48
CA GLN A 284 -1.67 -12.75 -5.01
C GLN A 284 -0.64 -13.88 -5.19
N LEU A 285 -0.75 -14.98 -4.45
CA LEU A 285 0.08 -16.18 -4.62
C LEU A 285 -0.48 -17.14 -5.70
N GLY A 286 -1.68 -16.87 -6.18
CA GLY A 286 -2.37 -17.73 -7.14
C GLY A 286 -1.99 -17.46 -8.59
N THR A 287 -2.71 -18.13 -9.48
CA THR A 287 -2.50 -18.06 -10.93
C THR A 287 -3.59 -17.27 -11.66
N ASN A 288 -4.33 -16.43 -10.94
CA ASN A 288 -5.33 -15.54 -11.56
C ASN A 288 -4.64 -14.68 -12.64
N PRO A 289 -5.16 -14.63 -13.88
CA PRO A 289 -4.51 -13.91 -14.98
C PRO A 289 -4.22 -12.44 -14.67
N ALA A 290 -5.12 -11.74 -13.97
CA ALA A 290 -4.91 -10.33 -13.59
C ALA A 290 -3.76 -10.18 -12.57
N VAL A 291 -3.60 -11.14 -11.66
CA VAL A 291 -2.45 -11.17 -10.73
C VAL A 291 -1.15 -11.37 -11.50
N VAL A 292 -1.11 -12.38 -12.38
CA VAL A 292 0.08 -12.64 -13.22
C VAL A 292 0.45 -11.42 -14.06
N GLU A 293 -0.53 -10.74 -14.63
CA GLU A 293 -0.32 -9.49 -15.37
C GLU A 293 0.21 -8.39 -14.44
N SER A 294 -0.41 -8.21 -13.25
CA SER A 294 -0.03 -7.16 -12.30
C SER A 294 1.37 -7.34 -11.71
N HIS A 295 1.91 -8.54 -11.77
CA HIS A 295 3.25 -8.88 -11.30
C HIS A 295 4.35 -8.70 -12.38
N LYS A 296 4.01 -8.28 -13.59
CA LYS A 296 5.02 -8.01 -14.63
C LYS A 296 5.85 -6.78 -14.30
N PRO A 297 7.19 -6.86 -14.35
CA PRO A 297 8.04 -5.69 -14.27
C PRO A 297 7.86 -4.83 -15.53
N LEU A 298 7.47 -3.56 -15.36
CA LEU A 298 7.23 -2.64 -16.47
C LEU A 298 8.36 -1.62 -16.63
N VAL A 299 8.98 -1.21 -15.53
CA VAL A 299 10.15 -0.32 -15.54
C VAL A 299 11.21 -0.88 -14.59
N ARG A 300 12.43 -1.00 -15.08
CA ARG A 300 13.59 -1.44 -14.30
C ARG A 300 14.44 -0.23 -13.93
N PHE A 301 14.70 -0.03 -12.65
CA PHE A 301 15.53 1.04 -12.13
C PHE A 301 16.95 0.58 -11.76
N LYS A 302 17.05 -0.68 -11.29
CA LYS A 302 18.32 -1.34 -10.93
C LYS A 302 18.22 -2.82 -11.29
N ASP A 303 19.35 -3.54 -11.21
CA ASP A 303 19.37 -4.98 -11.50
C ASP A 303 18.47 -5.79 -10.58
N ASP A 304 18.28 -5.32 -9.36
CA ASP A 304 17.50 -5.96 -8.30
C ASP A 304 16.18 -5.25 -7.99
N PHE A 305 15.81 -4.21 -8.79
CA PHE A 305 14.60 -3.42 -8.51
C PHE A 305 13.87 -2.96 -9.77
N SER A 306 12.60 -3.32 -9.82
CA SER A 306 11.65 -2.92 -10.87
C SER A 306 10.32 -2.47 -10.27
N ILE A 307 9.48 -1.83 -11.08
CA ILE A 307 8.09 -1.51 -10.72
C ILE A 307 7.14 -1.98 -11.82
N GLY A 308 6.00 -2.53 -11.41
CA GLY A 308 4.89 -2.87 -12.28
C GLY A 308 3.56 -2.85 -11.54
N TYR A 309 2.56 -2.19 -12.10
CA TYR A 309 1.21 -2.08 -11.55
C TYR A 309 1.17 -1.70 -10.05
N PHE A 310 1.99 -0.69 -9.69
CA PHE A 310 2.23 -0.21 -8.33
C PHE A 310 3.03 -1.14 -7.42
N TRP A 311 3.31 -2.39 -7.80
CA TRP A 311 4.19 -3.25 -7.04
C TRP A 311 5.65 -2.82 -7.14
N ASN A 312 6.33 -2.71 -6.00
CA ASN A 312 7.78 -2.75 -5.94
C ASN A 312 8.22 -4.22 -6.10
N ILE A 313 9.00 -4.49 -7.12
CA ILE A 313 9.45 -5.84 -7.47
C ILE A 313 10.93 -5.93 -7.16
N GLY A 314 11.26 -6.63 -6.09
CA GLY A 314 12.62 -6.88 -5.66
C GLY A 314 13.15 -8.23 -6.14
N GLN A 315 14.48 -8.31 -6.23
CA GLN A 315 15.19 -9.55 -6.51
C GLN A 315 16.38 -9.67 -5.57
N ASN A 316 16.39 -10.68 -4.71
CA ASN A 316 17.55 -10.95 -3.86
C ASN A 316 17.76 -12.45 -3.66
N ARG A 317 18.90 -12.81 -3.05
CA ARG A 317 19.32 -14.20 -2.89
C ARG A 317 18.39 -14.98 -1.95
N GLN A 318 17.91 -14.34 -0.88
CA GLN A 318 17.06 -14.96 0.11
C GLN A 318 15.66 -15.21 -0.43
N LEU A 319 14.97 -14.18 -0.85
CA LEU A 319 13.54 -14.23 -1.20
C LEU A 319 13.29 -14.57 -2.68
N GLY A 320 14.34 -14.49 -3.54
CA GLY A 320 14.15 -14.52 -4.98
C GLY A 320 13.42 -13.28 -5.48
N THR A 321 12.64 -13.41 -6.56
CA THR A 321 11.70 -12.36 -6.96
C THR A 321 10.60 -12.25 -5.93
N HIS A 322 10.36 -11.04 -5.45
CA HIS A 322 9.30 -10.76 -4.47
C HIS A 322 8.63 -9.43 -4.78
N TYR A 323 7.38 -9.32 -4.36
CA TYR A 323 6.55 -8.15 -4.54
C TYR A 323 6.26 -7.54 -3.18
N VAL A 324 6.45 -6.23 -3.06
CA VAL A 324 6.26 -5.54 -1.78
C VAL A 324 5.56 -4.22 -1.99
N HIS A 325 4.70 -3.87 -1.05
CA HIS A 325 4.18 -2.51 -0.92
C HIS A 325 4.08 -2.12 0.55
N HIS A 326 4.48 -0.88 0.86
CA HIS A 326 4.30 -0.26 2.16
C HIS A 326 3.05 0.59 2.17
N GLY A 327 2.30 0.57 3.27
CA GLY A 327 1.16 1.44 3.52
C GLY A 327 1.41 2.35 4.70
N GLY A 328 1.28 3.65 4.51
CA GLY A 328 1.37 4.64 5.59
C GLY A 328 0.18 5.59 5.55
N VAL A 329 -0.44 5.78 6.71
CA VAL A 329 -1.51 6.75 6.97
C VAL A 329 -1.28 7.37 8.36
N PRO A 330 -1.98 8.46 8.73
CA PRO A 330 -1.73 9.17 9.99
C PRO A 330 -1.72 8.32 11.27
N ARG A 331 -2.34 7.14 11.27
CA ARG A 331 -2.48 6.32 12.48
C ARG A 331 -2.18 4.83 12.29
N ALA A 332 -1.62 4.46 11.14
CA ALA A 332 -1.21 3.08 10.89
C ALA A 332 -0.10 3.00 9.86
N GLN A 333 0.73 1.98 9.98
CA GLN A 333 1.65 1.55 8.93
C GLN A 333 1.51 0.05 8.72
N SER A 334 1.69 -0.37 7.47
CA SER A 334 1.50 -1.75 7.04
C SER A 334 2.51 -2.13 5.96
N TYR A 335 2.79 -3.42 5.86
CA TYR A 335 3.51 -4.03 4.75
C TYR A 335 2.74 -5.22 4.19
N VAL A 336 2.82 -5.38 2.88
CA VAL A 336 2.45 -6.61 2.19
C VAL A 336 3.66 -7.13 1.42
N PHE A 337 3.96 -8.43 1.58
CA PHE A 337 4.99 -9.15 0.84
C PHE A 337 4.39 -10.38 0.18
N ILE A 338 4.73 -10.60 -1.08
CA ILE A 338 4.43 -11.82 -1.82
C ILE A 338 5.77 -12.40 -2.27
N VAL A 339 6.08 -13.61 -1.81
CA VAL A 339 7.34 -14.32 -2.05
C VAL A 339 7.04 -15.67 -2.71
N PRO A 340 6.89 -15.72 -4.05
CA PRO A 340 6.48 -16.94 -4.76
C PRO A 340 7.42 -18.11 -4.53
N LYS A 341 8.73 -17.85 -4.38
CA LYS A 341 9.76 -18.87 -4.10
C LYS A 341 9.38 -19.77 -2.93
N TYR A 342 8.75 -19.22 -1.89
CA TYR A 342 8.35 -19.96 -0.68
C TYR A 342 6.85 -20.22 -0.62
N GLN A 343 6.07 -19.86 -1.67
CA GLN A 343 4.61 -19.80 -1.58
C GLN A 343 4.15 -19.06 -0.32
N LEU A 344 4.83 -17.93 -0.03
CA LEU A 344 4.66 -17.14 1.18
C LEU A 344 4.06 -15.78 0.83
N GLY A 345 2.95 -15.45 1.47
CA GLY A 345 2.39 -14.10 1.54
C GLY A 345 2.36 -13.62 2.97
N VAL A 346 2.74 -12.38 3.21
CA VAL A 346 2.74 -11.77 4.55
C VAL A 346 2.08 -10.41 4.48
N PHE A 347 1.14 -10.16 5.37
CA PHE A 347 0.62 -8.83 5.65
C PHE A 347 0.82 -8.54 7.15
N ILE A 348 1.44 -7.42 7.47
CA ILE A 348 1.64 -6.94 8.83
C ILE A 348 1.16 -5.51 8.94
N ILE A 349 0.50 -5.18 10.06
CA ILE A 349 0.01 -3.84 10.33
C ILE A 349 0.17 -3.51 11.82
N THR A 350 0.45 -2.24 12.10
CA THR A 350 0.40 -1.66 13.44
C THR A 350 -0.45 -0.41 13.44
N ASN A 351 -1.10 -0.12 14.55
CA ASN A 351 -1.88 1.10 14.74
C ASN A 351 -1.02 2.29 15.18
N GLN A 352 0.19 2.36 14.67
CA GLN A 352 1.15 3.42 14.89
C GLN A 352 1.74 3.87 13.57
N SER A 353 1.88 5.19 13.38
CA SER A 353 2.57 5.78 12.25
C SER A 353 3.66 6.74 12.75
N GLY A 354 4.91 6.44 12.46
CA GLY A 354 6.06 7.22 12.93
C GLY A 354 7.34 6.89 12.18
N ALA A 355 8.39 7.67 12.42
CA ALA A 355 9.66 7.58 11.69
C ALA A 355 10.33 6.19 11.77
N MET A 356 10.23 5.54 12.93
CA MET A 356 10.88 4.24 13.19
C MET A 356 9.96 3.04 12.97
N THR A 357 8.69 3.29 12.65
CA THR A 357 7.69 2.21 12.55
C THR A 357 7.98 1.26 11.41
N ALA A 358 8.32 1.79 10.23
CA ALA A 358 8.66 0.98 9.06
C ALA A 358 9.86 0.07 9.32
N ASP A 359 10.96 0.62 9.83
CA ASP A 359 12.18 -0.14 10.15
C ASP A 359 11.91 -1.23 11.20
N ALA A 360 11.10 -0.92 12.23
CA ALA A 360 10.72 -1.89 13.24
C ALA A 360 9.91 -3.06 12.65
N MET A 361 9.00 -2.76 11.71
CA MET A 361 8.21 -3.78 11.00
C MET A 361 9.09 -4.65 10.09
N GLU A 362 10.04 -4.07 9.36
CA GLU A 362 10.99 -4.81 8.53
C GLU A 362 11.86 -5.75 9.36
N ASN A 363 12.39 -5.25 10.48
CA ASN A 363 13.14 -6.08 11.42
C ASN A 363 12.31 -7.24 11.98
N ALA A 364 11.04 -7.01 12.29
CA ALA A 364 10.13 -8.05 12.76
C ALA A 364 9.84 -9.11 11.69
N LEU A 365 9.70 -8.71 10.43
CA LEU A 365 9.43 -9.61 9.30
C LEU A 365 10.57 -10.59 9.01
N THR A 366 11.81 -10.27 9.41
CA THR A 366 12.96 -11.18 9.24
C THR A 366 12.72 -12.54 9.91
N HIS A 367 12.05 -12.59 11.06
CA HIS A 367 11.72 -13.85 11.73
C HIS A 367 10.87 -14.78 10.84
N ILE A 368 9.93 -14.22 10.09
CA ILE A 368 9.05 -14.99 9.18
C ILE A 368 9.83 -15.46 7.95
N PHE A 369 10.65 -14.56 7.36
CA PHE A 369 11.43 -14.89 6.17
C PHE A 369 12.51 -15.92 6.44
N ASP A 370 13.25 -15.79 7.53
CA ASP A 370 14.30 -16.73 7.94
C ASP A 370 13.71 -18.11 8.25
N THR A 371 12.54 -18.16 8.91
CA THR A 371 11.83 -19.41 9.17
C THR A 371 11.36 -20.08 7.88
N ALA A 372 10.74 -19.32 6.96
CA ALA A 372 10.32 -19.87 5.67
C ALA A 372 11.50 -20.41 4.86
N GLN A 373 12.64 -19.70 4.87
CA GLN A 373 13.87 -20.15 4.22
C GLN A 373 14.42 -21.45 4.85
N ALA A 374 14.45 -21.53 6.18
CA ALA A 374 14.94 -22.72 6.89
C ALA A 374 14.06 -23.94 6.61
N MET A 375 12.74 -23.77 6.54
CA MET A 375 11.79 -24.85 6.22
C MET A 375 11.93 -25.38 4.78
N GLU A 376 12.48 -24.60 3.84
CA GLU A 376 12.81 -25.08 2.48
C GLU A 376 14.09 -25.91 2.45
N GLY A 377 15.08 -25.61 3.31
CA GLY A 377 16.36 -26.30 3.35
C GLY A 377 16.29 -27.70 4.03
N VAL A 378 15.16 -28.04 4.64
CA VAL A 378 14.95 -29.32 5.34
C VAL A 378 14.24 -30.38 4.43
N GLN A 379 13.82 -29.99 3.25
CA GLN A 379 13.24 -30.88 2.22
C GLN A 379 14.28 -31.25 1.16
#